data_5f81f0220271e23ca672149aaf69b4c2
#
_entry.id   5f81f0220271e23ca672149aaf69b4c2
#
_cell.length_a   1.000
_cell.length_b   1.000
_cell.length_c   1.000
_cell.angle_alpha   90.00
_cell.angle_beta   90.00
_cell.angle_gamma   90.00
#
_symmetry.space_group_name_H-M   'P 1'
#
loop_
_entity.id
_entity.type
_entity.pdbx_description
1 polymer ?
#
loop_
_entity_poly.entity_id
_entity_poly.type
_entity_poly.pdbx_seq_one_letter_code
_entity_poly.pdbx_strand_id
1 'polypeptide(L)'
;MTNGIISAINRDLTVGDRTMTLIQTNAALNNGNSGGPLINVYGQVVGINTMKMGSSSTTSVEGLGFAIPIASTAYMINDLIAYGEVHGEVMIGISVQTVPVTAENGESALLVMEVTPGGPGEEAGIQEGDLIVAADGEALTKSTDLLRVRRRHEAGETLKLLVERDGKRFTADVVLRESDT
;
A
#
# COMPACT_ATOMS: atom_id res chain seq x y z
N MET A 1 4.49 -6.22 27.61
CA MET A 1 5.44 -5.61 26.65
C MET A 1 6.38 -6.71 26.16
N THR A 2 6.65 -6.78 24.86
CA THR A 2 7.60 -7.71 24.24
C THR A 2 8.64 -6.91 23.49
N ASN A 3 9.80 -7.47 23.23
CA ASN A 3 10.85 -6.83 22.47
C ASN A 3 11.39 -7.75 21.36
N GLY A 4 12.01 -7.15 20.37
CA GLY A 4 12.58 -7.83 19.22
C GLY A 4 13.25 -6.86 18.28
N ILE A 5 13.49 -7.30 17.05
CA ILE A 5 14.06 -6.50 15.98
C ILE A 5 13.09 -6.41 14.80
N ILE A 6 13.25 -5.38 13.99
CA ILE A 6 12.63 -5.30 12.67
C ILE A 6 13.41 -6.24 11.75
N SER A 7 12.74 -7.26 11.22
CA SER A 7 13.35 -8.25 10.32
C SER A 7 13.12 -7.93 8.84
N ALA A 8 12.10 -7.13 8.51
CA ALA A 8 11.90 -6.57 7.18
C ALA A 8 11.00 -5.32 7.24
N ILE A 9 11.16 -4.44 6.27
CA ILE A 9 10.30 -3.29 6.03
C ILE A 9 9.71 -3.37 4.61
N ASN A 10 8.53 -2.78 4.42
CA ASN A 10 7.83 -2.76 3.13
C ASN A 10 7.64 -4.17 2.55
N ARG A 11 7.18 -5.10 3.39
CA ARG A 11 6.87 -6.45 2.95
C ARG A 11 5.41 -6.52 2.52
N ASP A 12 5.18 -6.78 1.25
CA ASP A 12 3.84 -6.99 0.72
C ASP A 12 3.36 -8.39 1.12
N LEU A 13 2.21 -8.42 1.79
CA LEU A 13 1.53 -9.65 2.19
C LEU A 13 0.09 -9.62 1.69
N THR A 14 -0.27 -10.67 0.98
CA THR A 14 -1.66 -10.87 0.55
C THR A 14 -2.40 -11.68 1.62
N VAL A 15 -3.47 -11.11 2.16
CA VAL A 15 -4.36 -11.75 3.15
C VAL A 15 -5.77 -11.69 2.60
N GLY A 16 -6.30 -12.84 2.17
CA GLY A 16 -7.53 -12.89 1.37
C GLY A 16 -7.31 -12.14 0.04
N ASP A 17 -8.19 -11.22 -0.27
CA ASP A 17 -8.16 -10.43 -1.50
C ASP A 17 -7.42 -9.09 -1.36
N ARG A 18 -6.74 -8.86 -0.23
CA ARG A 18 -6.06 -7.60 0.05
C ARG A 18 -4.56 -7.78 0.19
N THR A 19 -3.78 -6.99 -0.53
CA THR A 19 -2.33 -6.89 -0.34
C THR A 19 -2.01 -5.68 0.55
N MET A 20 -1.27 -5.94 1.62
CA MET A 20 -0.85 -4.93 2.59
C MET A 20 0.67 -4.87 2.67
N THR A 21 1.23 -3.66 2.66
CA THR A 21 2.65 -3.43 2.88
C THR A 21 2.92 -3.25 4.37
N LEU A 22 3.66 -4.18 4.97
CA LEU A 22 3.82 -4.29 6.41
C LEU A 22 5.29 -4.24 6.84
N ILE A 23 5.49 -3.90 8.12
CA ILE A 23 6.75 -4.09 8.84
C ILE A 23 6.73 -5.49 9.43
N GLN A 24 7.79 -6.27 9.21
CA GLN A 24 7.98 -7.57 9.85
C GLN A 24 8.87 -7.43 11.08
N THR A 25 8.50 -8.08 12.18
CA THR A 25 9.27 -8.12 13.42
C THR A 25 9.25 -9.53 14.02
N ASN A 26 10.31 -9.88 14.73
CA ASN A 26 10.36 -11.09 15.55
C ASN A 26 9.92 -10.84 17.01
N ALA A 27 9.54 -9.62 17.37
CA ALA A 27 8.92 -9.35 18.65
C ALA A 27 7.66 -10.21 18.82
N ALA A 28 7.52 -10.88 19.97
CA ALA A 28 6.40 -11.78 20.19
C ALA A 28 5.08 -11.02 20.17
N LEU A 29 4.26 -11.25 19.12
CA LEU A 29 2.90 -10.77 19.01
C LEU A 29 1.95 -11.87 19.52
N ASN A 30 1.20 -11.53 20.55
CA ASN A 30 0.20 -12.41 21.18
C ASN A 30 -1.14 -11.69 21.24
N ASN A 31 -2.19 -12.45 21.56
CA ASN A 31 -3.49 -11.85 21.84
C ASN A 31 -3.34 -10.76 22.93
N GLY A 32 -3.81 -9.54 22.61
CA GLY A 32 -3.67 -8.37 23.46
C GLY A 32 -2.59 -7.38 23.05
N ASN A 33 -1.69 -7.73 22.11
CA ASN A 33 -0.76 -6.77 21.51
C ASN A 33 -1.29 -6.15 20.21
N SER A 34 -2.25 -6.79 19.56
CA SER A 34 -2.88 -6.30 18.33
C SER A 34 -3.58 -4.96 18.58
N GLY A 35 -3.40 -3.99 17.67
CA GLY A 35 -3.83 -2.61 17.84
C GLY A 35 -2.89 -1.75 18.69
N GLY A 36 -1.95 -2.36 19.43
CA GLY A 36 -0.96 -1.65 20.21
C GLY A 36 0.22 -1.14 19.35
N PRO A 37 0.99 -0.14 19.85
CA PRO A 37 2.08 0.45 19.11
C PRO A 37 3.31 -0.47 19.03
N LEU A 38 3.97 -0.46 17.88
CA LEU A 38 5.35 -0.89 17.73
C LEU A 38 6.25 0.33 17.93
N ILE A 39 7.12 0.28 18.93
CA ILE A 39 7.89 1.45 19.39
C ILE A 39 9.38 1.18 19.17
N ASN A 40 10.12 2.16 18.67
CA ASN A 40 11.57 2.08 18.57
C ASN A 40 12.27 2.42 19.91
N VAL A 41 13.60 2.30 19.94
CA VAL A 41 14.43 2.59 21.13
C VAL A 41 14.38 4.05 21.60
N TYR A 42 13.88 4.95 20.77
CA TYR A 42 13.71 6.37 21.10
C TYR A 42 12.31 6.70 21.61
N GLY A 43 11.43 5.69 21.79
CA GLY A 43 10.05 5.90 22.23
C GLY A 43 9.09 6.34 21.12
N GLN A 44 9.52 6.33 19.86
CA GLN A 44 8.68 6.74 18.72
C GLN A 44 7.86 5.55 18.23
N VAL A 45 6.59 5.78 17.91
CA VAL A 45 5.73 4.79 17.28
C VAL A 45 6.14 4.66 15.81
N VAL A 46 6.56 3.47 15.39
CA VAL A 46 6.97 3.14 14.02
C VAL A 46 5.92 2.32 13.28
N GLY A 47 4.97 1.72 14.01
CA GLY A 47 3.90 0.94 13.43
C GLY A 47 2.81 0.58 14.42
N ILE A 48 1.72 -0.01 13.92
CA ILE A 48 0.60 -0.53 14.69
C ILE A 48 0.58 -2.05 14.51
N ASN A 49 0.72 -2.80 15.60
CA ASN A 49 0.72 -4.26 15.57
C ASN A 49 -0.62 -4.77 15.06
N THR A 50 -0.61 -5.66 14.06
CA THR A 50 -1.86 -6.12 13.46
C THR A 50 -2.03 -7.62 13.48
N MET A 51 -1.06 -8.38 13.03
CA MET A 51 -1.22 -9.82 12.91
C MET A 51 0.06 -10.58 13.24
N LYS A 52 -0.15 -11.83 13.64
CA LYS A 52 0.84 -12.88 13.64
C LYS A 52 0.48 -13.81 12.49
N MET A 53 1.44 -14.18 11.65
CA MET A 53 1.17 -15.23 10.68
C MET A 53 0.78 -16.49 11.45
N GLY A 54 -0.48 -16.89 11.26
CA GLY A 54 -1.13 -17.93 12.06
C GLY A 54 -0.47 -19.27 11.86
N SER A 55 -0.49 -20.05 12.92
CA SER A 55 -0.33 -21.48 12.85
C SER A 55 -1.44 -22.06 11.98
N SER A 56 -1.12 -22.45 10.77
CA SER A 56 -1.79 -23.56 10.11
C SER A 56 -1.59 -24.77 11.02
N SER A 57 -2.56 -25.66 11.13
CA SER A 57 -2.62 -26.77 12.08
C SER A 57 -1.42 -27.74 12.08
N THR A 58 -0.40 -27.50 11.29
CA THR A 58 0.80 -28.34 11.15
C THR A 58 2.13 -27.63 11.34
N THR A 59 2.19 -26.28 11.41
CA THR A 59 3.48 -25.57 11.60
C THR A 59 3.22 -24.26 12.35
N SER A 60 3.64 -24.20 13.62
CA SER A 60 3.71 -22.92 14.34
C SER A 60 4.93 -22.13 13.85
N VAL A 61 4.71 -21.11 13.06
CA VAL A 61 5.79 -20.17 12.72
C VAL A 61 5.90 -19.18 13.87
N GLU A 62 6.81 -19.43 14.80
CA GLU A 62 7.14 -18.46 15.84
C GLU A 62 8.06 -17.37 15.27
N GLY A 63 7.89 -16.14 15.75
CA GLY A 63 8.80 -15.02 15.40
C GLY A 63 8.46 -14.28 14.10
N LEU A 64 7.27 -14.46 13.54
CA LEU A 64 6.77 -13.64 12.44
C LEU A 64 5.57 -12.80 12.89
N GLY A 65 5.86 -11.61 13.36
CA GLY A 65 4.89 -10.57 13.65
C GLY A 65 4.85 -9.50 12.56
N PHE A 66 3.70 -8.88 12.39
CA PHE A 66 3.51 -7.84 11.39
C PHE A 66 2.84 -6.61 12.00
N ALA A 67 3.30 -5.43 11.55
CA ALA A 67 2.74 -4.15 11.94
C ALA A 67 2.50 -3.27 10.72
N ILE A 68 1.43 -2.50 10.75
CA ILE A 68 1.13 -1.47 9.74
C ILE A 68 2.11 -0.31 9.99
N PRO A 69 2.88 0.14 8.98
CA PRO A 69 3.79 1.27 9.14
C PRO A 69 3.04 2.53 9.55
N ILE A 70 3.51 3.27 10.57
CA ILE A 70 2.85 4.50 11.00
C ILE A 70 2.81 5.55 9.87
N ALA A 71 3.84 5.57 9.03
CA ALA A 71 3.90 6.49 7.89
C ALA A 71 2.75 6.28 6.89
N SER A 72 2.20 5.06 6.81
CA SER A 72 1.05 4.77 5.93
C SER A 72 -0.29 5.16 6.54
N THR A 73 -0.35 5.41 7.84
CA THR A 73 -1.59 5.75 8.57
C THR A 73 -1.58 7.17 9.14
N ALA A 74 -0.47 7.90 8.99
CA ALA A 74 -0.29 9.22 9.60
C ALA A 74 -1.39 10.23 9.17
N TYR A 75 -1.80 10.18 7.91
CA TYR A 75 -2.86 11.05 7.41
C TYR A 75 -4.21 10.75 8.10
N MET A 76 -4.62 9.48 8.19
CA MET A 76 -5.83 9.08 8.90
C MET A 76 -5.82 9.53 10.37
N ILE A 77 -4.65 9.37 11.02
CA ILE A 77 -4.50 9.79 12.41
C ILE A 77 -4.65 11.30 12.55
N ASN A 78 -4.04 12.07 11.64
CA ASN A 78 -4.15 13.52 11.64
C ASN A 78 -5.59 13.97 11.37
N ASP A 79 -6.29 13.34 10.44
CA ASP A 79 -7.68 13.63 10.14
C ASP A 79 -8.59 13.32 11.33
N LEU A 80 -8.41 12.14 11.94
CA LEU A 80 -9.18 11.77 13.14
C LEU A 80 -8.93 12.73 14.30
N ILE A 81 -7.72 13.25 14.46
CA ILE A 81 -7.40 14.23 15.50
C ILE A 81 -8.02 15.60 15.18
N ALA A 82 -7.95 16.04 13.92
CA ALA A 82 -8.39 17.37 13.51
C ALA A 82 -9.91 17.46 13.33
N TYR A 83 -10.53 16.41 12.80
CA TYR A 83 -11.91 16.45 12.32
C TYR A 83 -12.82 15.40 12.96
N GLY A 84 -12.26 14.37 13.61
CA GLY A 84 -13.03 13.27 14.20
C GLY A 84 -13.40 12.16 13.18
N GLU A 85 -13.10 12.39 11.92
CA GLU A 85 -13.33 11.43 10.83
C GLU A 85 -12.18 11.48 9.83
N VAL A 86 -12.02 10.44 9.01
CA VAL A 86 -11.03 10.42 7.94
C VAL A 86 -11.65 11.11 6.73
N HIS A 87 -11.07 12.22 6.30
CA HIS A 87 -11.50 12.92 5.10
C HIS A 87 -10.90 12.21 3.87
N GLY A 88 -11.82 11.78 3.02
CA GLY A 88 -11.63 11.35 1.64
C GLY A 88 -10.28 10.78 1.24
N GLU A 89 -10.05 9.47 1.47
CA GLU A 89 -9.05 8.80 0.63
C GLU A 89 -9.51 8.90 -0.82
N VAL A 90 -8.72 9.59 -1.64
CA VAL A 90 -9.01 9.58 -3.07
C VAL A 90 -8.68 8.21 -3.65
N MET A 91 -9.54 7.71 -4.52
CA MET A 91 -9.35 6.42 -5.17
C MET A 91 -8.91 6.60 -6.63
N ILE A 92 -8.01 5.73 -7.07
CA ILE A 92 -7.65 5.56 -8.48
C ILE A 92 -8.57 4.53 -9.14
N GLY A 93 -9.14 3.62 -8.34
CA GLY A 93 -9.99 2.53 -8.83
C GLY A 93 -9.19 1.40 -9.49
N ILE A 94 -7.98 1.13 -9.01
CA ILE A 94 -7.15 0.00 -9.46
C ILE A 94 -6.52 -0.71 -8.27
N SER A 95 -6.32 -2.01 -8.40
CA SER A 95 -5.49 -2.82 -7.52
C SER A 95 -4.18 -3.14 -8.22
N VAL A 96 -3.05 -2.94 -7.53
CA VAL A 96 -1.72 -3.14 -8.13
C VAL A 96 -0.86 -4.05 -7.27
N GLN A 97 0.02 -4.79 -7.95
CA GLN A 97 1.04 -5.62 -7.32
C GLN A 97 2.43 -5.17 -7.80
N THR A 98 3.38 -5.09 -6.86
CA THR A 98 4.79 -4.86 -7.21
C THR A 98 5.35 -6.09 -7.92
N VAL A 99 5.85 -5.91 -9.14
CA VAL A 99 6.51 -6.98 -9.91
C VAL A 99 8.00 -6.69 -10.06
N PRO A 100 8.86 -7.69 -9.89
CA PRO A 100 10.31 -7.46 -9.74
C PRO A 100 11.01 -6.94 -10.98
N VAL A 101 10.41 -7.02 -12.15
CA VAL A 101 10.96 -6.45 -13.41
C VAL A 101 9.92 -6.53 -14.46
N THR A 102 9.61 -5.33 -15.22
CA THR A 102 9.23 -5.80 -16.50
C THR A 102 8.79 -4.77 -17.49
N ALA A 103 9.20 -3.54 -17.29
CA ALA A 103 9.28 -2.64 -18.41
C ALA A 103 10.41 -3.12 -19.35
N GLU A 104 10.27 -2.93 -20.64
CA GLU A 104 11.25 -3.38 -21.66
C GLU A 104 12.69 -2.92 -21.37
N ASN A 105 12.88 -1.89 -20.56
CA ASN A 105 14.18 -1.33 -20.18
C ASN A 105 14.68 -1.77 -18.78
N GLY A 106 14.01 -2.76 -18.14
CA GLY A 106 14.42 -3.31 -16.84
C GLY A 106 14.06 -2.43 -15.64
N GLU A 107 13.19 -1.43 -15.81
CA GLU A 107 12.65 -0.63 -14.71
C GLU A 107 11.60 -1.41 -13.93
N SER A 108 11.53 -1.18 -12.62
CA SER A 108 10.45 -1.71 -11.78
C SER A 108 9.12 -1.08 -12.19
N ALA A 109 8.05 -1.86 -12.09
CA ALA A 109 6.70 -1.40 -12.41
C ALA A 109 5.67 -2.02 -11.45
N LEU A 110 4.46 -1.46 -11.44
CA LEU A 110 3.32 -1.99 -10.73
C LEU A 110 2.37 -2.64 -11.74
N LEU A 111 2.15 -3.94 -11.61
CA LEU A 111 1.18 -4.67 -12.43
C LEU A 111 -0.24 -4.36 -11.94
N VAL A 112 -1.11 -3.94 -12.84
CA VAL A 112 -2.54 -3.77 -12.57
C VAL A 112 -3.19 -5.16 -12.52
N MET A 113 -3.68 -5.53 -11.34
CA MET A 113 -4.32 -6.82 -11.08
C MET A 113 -5.83 -6.76 -11.27
N GLU A 114 -6.42 -5.60 -10.98
CA GLU A 114 -7.86 -5.40 -11.07
C GLU A 114 -8.15 -3.92 -11.33
N VAL A 115 -9.21 -3.65 -12.09
CA VAL A 115 -9.73 -2.31 -12.33
C VAL A 115 -11.18 -2.27 -11.85
N THR A 116 -11.50 -1.30 -11.00
CA THR A 116 -12.86 -1.12 -10.47
C THR A 116 -13.81 -0.68 -11.59
N PRO A 117 -14.88 -1.43 -11.89
CA PRO A 117 -15.85 -1.04 -12.90
C PRO A 117 -16.49 0.33 -12.59
N GLY A 118 -16.53 1.22 -13.58
CA GLY A 118 -17.01 2.60 -13.43
C GLY A 118 -16.07 3.50 -12.59
N GLY A 119 -14.89 2.99 -12.22
CA GLY A 119 -13.91 3.74 -11.44
C GLY A 119 -13.02 4.65 -12.29
N PRO A 120 -12.30 5.59 -11.64
CA PRO A 120 -11.43 6.55 -12.32
C PRO A 120 -10.38 5.91 -13.23
N GLY A 121 -9.82 4.76 -12.83
CA GLY A 121 -8.83 4.04 -13.62
C GLY A 121 -9.41 3.48 -14.92
N GLU A 122 -10.61 2.90 -14.87
CA GLU A 122 -11.31 2.40 -16.07
C GLU A 122 -11.62 3.54 -17.02
N GLU A 123 -12.15 4.66 -16.51
CA GLU A 123 -12.47 5.84 -17.33
C GLU A 123 -11.22 6.45 -17.98
N ALA A 124 -10.06 6.37 -17.33
CA ALA A 124 -8.78 6.77 -17.90
C ALA A 124 -8.19 5.74 -18.88
N GLY A 125 -8.88 4.61 -19.11
CA GLY A 125 -8.49 3.58 -20.06
C GLY A 125 -7.45 2.59 -19.54
N ILE A 126 -7.23 2.52 -18.23
CA ILE A 126 -6.37 1.51 -17.59
C ILE A 126 -7.08 0.16 -17.63
N GLN A 127 -6.33 -0.92 -17.82
CA GLN A 127 -6.82 -2.29 -17.93
C GLN A 127 -5.99 -3.24 -17.07
N GLU A 128 -6.56 -4.38 -16.73
CA GLU A 128 -5.81 -5.47 -16.12
C GLU A 128 -4.63 -5.89 -17.02
N GLY A 129 -3.50 -6.16 -16.40
CA GLY A 129 -2.26 -6.51 -17.10
C GLY A 129 -1.40 -5.30 -17.50
N ASP A 130 -1.88 -4.07 -17.36
CA ASP A 130 -1.06 -2.88 -17.54
C ASP A 130 0.08 -2.81 -16.52
N LEU A 131 1.19 -2.20 -16.93
CA LEU A 131 2.30 -1.88 -16.05
C LEU A 131 2.32 -0.37 -15.78
N ILE A 132 2.19 0.04 -14.53
CA ILE A 132 2.33 1.45 -14.15
C ILE A 132 3.77 1.70 -13.76
N VAL A 133 4.45 2.54 -14.54
CA VAL A 133 5.89 2.80 -14.43
C VAL A 133 6.17 4.05 -13.60
N ALA A 134 5.33 5.07 -13.74
CA ALA A 134 5.48 6.34 -13.03
C ALA A 134 4.12 6.97 -12.70
N ALA A 135 4.10 7.81 -11.66
CA ALA A 135 2.97 8.66 -11.30
C ALA A 135 3.49 10.09 -11.12
N ASP A 136 2.86 11.07 -11.77
CA ASP A 136 3.27 12.48 -11.82
C ASP A 136 4.77 12.69 -12.13
N GLY A 137 5.32 11.85 -12.99
CA GLY A 137 6.74 11.87 -13.35
C GLY A 137 7.67 11.22 -12.34
N GLU A 138 7.19 10.73 -11.20
CA GLU A 138 7.97 9.97 -10.22
C GLU A 138 7.92 8.48 -10.56
N ALA A 139 9.09 7.84 -10.71
CA ALA A 139 9.18 6.40 -10.96
C ALA A 139 8.61 5.59 -9.78
N LEU A 140 7.87 4.55 -10.09
CA LEU A 140 7.25 3.67 -9.11
C LEU A 140 8.05 2.36 -9.01
N THR A 141 8.55 2.07 -7.81
CA THR A 141 9.26 0.82 -7.54
C THR A 141 8.47 -0.13 -6.64
N LYS A 142 7.46 0.41 -5.96
CA LYS A 142 6.61 -0.32 -5.00
C LYS A 142 5.21 0.28 -4.99
N SER A 143 4.23 -0.52 -4.58
CA SER A 143 2.84 -0.07 -4.37
C SER A 143 2.75 1.14 -3.41
N THR A 144 3.63 1.21 -2.41
CA THR A 144 3.70 2.36 -1.49
C THR A 144 4.10 3.67 -2.16
N ASP A 145 4.85 3.63 -3.28
CA ASP A 145 5.20 4.84 -4.02
C ASP A 145 3.97 5.45 -4.68
N LEU A 146 3.11 4.61 -5.28
CA LEU A 146 1.84 5.04 -5.86
C LEU A 146 0.92 5.64 -4.79
N LEU A 147 0.81 4.99 -3.63
CA LEU A 147 0.04 5.50 -2.50
C LEU A 147 0.57 6.87 -2.03
N ARG A 148 1.88 7.05 -1.98
CA ARG A 148 2.52 8.31 -1.58
C ARG A 148 2.21 9.44 -2.56
N VAL A 149 2.24 9.17 -3.87
CA VAL A 149 1.92 10.18 -4.89
C VAL A 149 0.42 10.51 -4.83
N ARG A 150 -0.45 9.48 -4.81
CA ARG A 150 -1.91 9.64 -4.71
C ARG A 150 -2.33 10.57 -3.57
N ARG A 151 -1.69 10.44 -2.40
CA ARG A 151 -2.01 11.24 -1.19
C ARG A 151 -1.70 12.72 -1.29
N ARG A 152 -1.05 13.17 -2.34
CA ARG A 152 -0.81 14.60 -2.58
C ARG A 152 -1.95 15.26 -3.34
N HIS A 153 -2.93 14.46 -3.74
CA HIS A 153 -4.07 14.89 -4.52
C HIS A 153 -5.36 14.86 -3.71
N GLU A 154 -6.25 15.76 -4.10
CA GLU A 154 -7.63 15.82 -3.63
C GLU A 154 -8.60 15.23 -4.66
N ALA A 155 -9.83 14.97 -4.25
CA ALA A 155 -10.89 14.53 -5.16
C ALA A 155 -11.16 15.60 -6.23
N GLY A 156 -11.27 15.16 -7.48
CA GLY A 156 -11.41 16.02 -8.65
C GLY A 156 -10.09 16.43 -9.29
N GLU A 157 -8.95 16.22 -8.64
CA GLU A 157 -7.65 16.45 -9.25
C GLU A 157 -7.26 15.29 -10.19
N THR A 158 -6.36 15.59 -11.12
CA THR A 158 -5.89 14.63 -12.11
C THR A 158 -4.51 14.10 -11.72
N LEU A 159 -4.43 12.80 -11.50
CA LEU A 159 -3.18 12.06 -11.33
C LEU A 159 -2.73 11.51 -12.70
N LYS A 160 -1.50 11.82 -13.10
CA LYS A 160 -0.93 11.35 -14.37
C LYS A 160 -0.15 10.06 -14.14
N LEU A 161 -0.61 8.97 -14.75
CA LEU A 161 0.05 7.68 -14.69
C LEU A 161 0.73 7.38 -16.02
N LEU A 162 2.03 7.07 -15.99
CA LEU A 162 2.73 6.51 -17.14
C LEU A 162 2.51 5.01 -17.15
N VAL A 163 1.78 4.55 -18.16
CA VAL A 163 1.36 3.16 -18.32
C VAL A 163 2.08 2.53 -19.50
N GLU A 164 2.49 1.27 -19.34
CA GLU A 164 3.03 0.45 -20.42
C GLU A 164 2.10 -0.73 -20.67
N ARG A 165 1.66 -0.89 -21.93
CA ARG A 165 0.82 -1.99 -22.42
C ARG A 165 1.38 -2.49 -23.73
N ASP A 166 1.63 -3.79 -23.86
CA ASP A 166 2.19 -4.42 -25.06
C ASP A 166 3.48 -3.74 -25.57
N GLY A 167 4.37 -3.35 -24.63
CA GLY A 167 5.61 -2.64 -24.92
C GLY A 167 5.45 -1.19 -25.38
N LYS A 168 4.25 -0.62 -25.32
CA LYS A 168 3.98 0.78 -25.68
C LYS A 168 3.62 1.58 -24.45
N ARG A 169 4.23 2.76 -24.31
CA ARG A 169 3.96 3.68 -23.21
C ARG A 169 2.96 4.76 -23.63
N PHE A 170 2.05 5.05 -22.72
CA PHE A 170 1.11 6.16 -22.83
C PHE A 170 0.85 6.77 -21.46
N THR A 171 0.32 7.99 -21.44
CA THR A 171 -0.10 8.64 -20.19
C THR A 171 -1.59 8.47 -20.04
N ALA A 172 -2.02 7.96 -18.90
CA ALA A 172 -3.41 7.93 -18.46
C ALA A 172 -3.64 9.07 -17.47
N ASP A 173 -4.56 9.97 -17.78
CA ASP A 173 -4.98 11.07 -16.92
C ASP A 173 -6.17 10.60 -16.08
N VAL A 174 -5.91 10.29 -14.81
CA VAL A 174 -6.90 9.72 -13.89
C VAL A 174 -7.49 10.84 -13.03
N VAL A 175 -8.77 11.17 -13.24
CA VAL A 175 -9.50 12.11 -12.39
C VAL A 175 -9.90 11.39 -11.09
N LEU A 176 -9.26 11.74 -10.00
CA LEU A 176 -9.45 11.07 -8.71
C LEU A 176 -10.83 11.37 -8.12
N ARG A 177 -11.42 10.37 -7.46
CA ARG A 177 -12.69 10.50 -6.72
C ARG A 177 -12.51 10.17 -5.26
N GLU A 178 -13.40 10.65 -4.42
CA GLU A 178 -13.49 10.17 -3.05
C GLU A 178 -13.79 8.67 -3.04
N SER A 179 -13.15 7.96 -2.12
CA SER A 179 -13.45 6.54 -1.89
C SER A 179 -14.78 6.48 -1.15
N ASP A 180 -15.77 5.82 -1.73
CA ASP A 180 -16.97 5.45 -0.99
C ASP A 180 -16.55 4.46 0.12
N THR A 181 -16.52 4.92 1.38
CA THR A 181 -16.27 4.10 2.57
C THR A 181 -17.46 3.24 2.94
#